data_e3f4f2751ced9e469833545d694b92f1
#
_entry.id   e3f4f2751ced9e469833545d694b92f1
#
_cell.length_a   1.000
_cell.length_b   1.000
_cell.length_c   1.000
_cell.angle_alpha   90.00
_cell.angle_beta   90.00
_cell.angle_gamma   90.00
#
_symmetry.space_group_name_H-M   'P 1'
#
loop_
_entity.id
_entity.type
_entity.pdbx_description
1 polymer ?
#
loop_
_entity_poly.entity_id
_entity_poly.type
_entity_poly.pdbx_seq_one_letter_code
_entity_poly.pdbx_strand_id
1 'polypeptide(L)'
;MDAFNYRDGELFAEGVALSAIAEQFGTPTYVYSRAHIEAQYRSFTDPLEGVPHRVCYAVKANSNLGVLNVLARLGAGFDIVSRGELERVLAAGGKADKIVFSGVGKSREDMRRALEVGVHCFNVESTDELERLQVVAAEMGVRAPISLRVNPDVDAGTHPYISTGLKENKFGIAIADAEDVYIRAAQLPNLEVLGVDCHIGSQLTTLPPFLDALDRLLALTDRLGECGIYLQHIDLGGGVGVRYRDEEPPLIADYIKAVRERTEGLGLTLMFEPGRYIVANASVLLTQVEYLKHTEHKDFAIVDAAMNDLIRPALYQAWMDVTAVTPREGEGRTYDIVGPICETGDFLAKDRQLALEEGDLLAVHSAGAYGFVMSSNYNTRGRAAEVLVDGDQAFEVRRRETVAELFAGESLLPE
;
A
#
# COMPACT_ATOMS: atom_id res chain seq x y z
N MET A 1 -1.87 -19.66 0.66
CA MET A 1 -2.96 -20.01 -0.30
C MET A 1 -2.82 -19.04 -1.45
N ASP A 2 -2.64 -19.55 -2.68
CA ASP A 2 -2.52 -18.67 -3.84
C ASP A 2 -3.87 -18.06 -4.16
N ALA A 3 -3.91 -16.75 -4.38
CA ALA A 3 -5.15 -16.01 -4.65
C ALA A 3 -5.77 -16.42 -6.01
N PHE A 4 -4.91 -16.82 -6.95
CA PHE A 4 -5.25 -17.15 -8.32
C PHE A 4 -4.69 -18.52 -8.68
N ASN A 5 -5.53 -19.42 -9.16
CA ASN A 5 -5.16 -20.80 -9.43
C ASN A 5 -5.81 -21.31 -10.73
N TYR A 6 -5.07 -22.12 -11.50
CA TYR A 6 -5.64 -22.83 -12.63
C TYR A 6 -6.51 -24.00 -12.18
N ARG A 7 -7.71 -24.10 -12.77
CA ARG A 7 -8.63 -25.23 -12.65
C ARG A 7 -9.14 -25.57 -14.04
N ASP A 8 -9.04 -26.82 -14.42
CA ASP A 8 -9.48 -27.32 -15.74
C ASP A 8 -8.95 -26.50 -16.93
N GLY A 9 -7.73 -25.98 -16.82
CA GLY A 9 -7.06 -25.20 -17.87
C GLY A 9 -7.43 -23.73 -17.92
N GLU A 10 -8.13 -23.20 -16.91
CA GLU A 10 -8.51 -21.78 -16.80
C GLU A 10 -8.10 -21.19 -15.47
N LEU A 11 -7.73 -19.90 -15.44
CA LEU A 11 -7.33 -19.17 -14.24
C LEU A 11 -8.55 -18.64 -13.49
N PHE A 12 -8.61 -18.93 -12.19
CA PHE A 12 -9.67 -18.52 -11.27
C PHE A 12 -9.13 -17.55 -10.21
N ALA A 13 -9.98 -16.61 -9.82
CA ALA A 13 -9.88 -15.87 -8.56
C ALA A 13 -10.85 -16.54 -7.57
N GLU A 14 -10.33 -17.16 -6.51
CA GLU A 14 -11.13 -17.95 -5.56
C GLU A 14 -12.00 -19.00 -6.27
N GLY A 15 -13.33 -18.80 -6.31
CA GLY A 15 -14.29 -19.67 -6.99
C GLY A 15 -14.77 -19.15 -8.34
N VAL A 16 -14.31 -17.98 -8.81
CA VAL A 16 -14.81 -17.33 -10.02
C VAL A 16 -13.76 -17.38 -11.14
N ALA A 17 -14.14 -17.85 -12.33
CA ALA A 17 -13.28 -17.85 -13.51
C ALA A 17 -12.99 -16.40 -13.96
N LEU A 18 -11.74 -16.10 -14.34
CA LEU A 18 -11.38 -14.75 -14.81
C LEU A 18 -12.03 -14.41 -16.15
N SER A 19 -12.31 -15.40 -17.00
CA SER A 19 -13.07 -15.18 -18.24
C SER A 19 -14.50 -14.69 -17.96
N ALA A 20 -15.18 -15.25 -16.95
CA ALA A 20 -16.50 -14.79 -16.54
C ALA A 20 -16.48 -13.35 -15.99
N ILE A 21 -15.41 -12.98 -15.29
CA ILE A 21 -15.21 -11.59 -14.84
C ILE A 21 -15.01 -10.66 -16.05
N ALA A 22 -14.20 -11.06 -17.03
CA ALA A 22 -14.01 -10.29 -18.27
C ALA A 22 -15.31 -10.11 -19.06
N GLU A 23 -16.11 -11.17 -19.16
CA GLU A 23 -17.42 -11.13 -19.86
C GLU A 23 -18.39 -10.16 -19.15
N GLN A 24 -18.42 -10.19 -17.82
CA GLN A 24 -19.37 -9.39 -17.04
C GLN A 24 -18.97 -7.92 -16.90
N PHE A 25 -17.68 -7.62 -16.67
CA PHE A 25 -17.19 -6.29 -16.30
C PHE A 25 -16.29 -5.65 -17.38
N GLY A 26 -15.95 -6.40 -18.44
CA GLY A 26 -15.01 -5.97 -19.47
C GLY A 26 -13.56 -5.93 -19.01
N THR A 27 -12.68 -5.52 -19.92
CA THR A 27 -11.24 -5.29 -19.69
C THR A 27 -10.86 -3.86 -20.04
N PRO A 28 -9.76 -3.30 -19.50
CA PRO A 28 -8.99 -3.82 -18.39
C PRO A 28 -9.77 -3.75 -17.06
N THR A 29 -9.56 -4.71 -16.15
CA THR A 29 -10.25 -4.77 -14.86
C THR A 29 -9.30 -5.28 -13.77
N TYR A 30 -9.24 -4.57 -12.63
CA TYR A 30 -8.55 -5.08 -11.44
C TYR A 30 -9.43 -6.11 -10.73
N VAL A 31 -8.87 -7.26 -10.40
CA VAL A 31 -9.57 -8.33 -9.67
C VAL A 31 -8.85 -8.60 -8.38
N TYR A 32 -9.56 -8.51 -7.26
CA TYR A 32 -9.05 -8.72 -5.90
C TYR A 32 -9.63 -10.00 -5.29
N SER A 33 -8.81 -10.77 -4.57
CA SER A 33 -9.26 -11.90 -3.75
C SER A 33 -9.45 -11.43 -2.31
N ARG A 34 -10.67 -11.52 -1.79
CA ARG A 34 -10.99 -11.24 -0.39
C ARG A 34 -10.27 -12.20 0.55
N ALA A 35 -10.34 -13.50 0.26
CA ALA A 35 -9.74 -14.53 1.10
C ALA A 35 -8.23 -14.32 1.27
N HIS A 36 -7.53 -13.90 0.21
CA HIS A 36 -6.10 -13.61 0.29
C HIS A 36 -5.81 -12.37 1.15
N ILE A 37 -6.57 -11.27 0.97
CA ILE A 37 -6.45 -10.06 1.81
C ILE A 37 -6.63 -10.42 3.28
N GLU A 38 -7.66 -11.19 3.61
CA GLU A 38 -7.92 -11.64 4.99
C GLU A 38 -6.79 -12.50 5.54
N ALA A 39 -6.29 -13.45 4.76
CA ALA A 39 -5.19 -14.33 5.18
C ALA A 39 -3.89 -13.54 5.44
N GLN A 40 -3.57 -12.57 4.58
CA GLN A 40 -2.38 -11.74 4.75
C GLN A 40 -2.50 -10.81 5.97
N TYR A 41 -3.68 -10.24 6.23
CA TYR A 41 -3.91 -9.48 7.47
C TYR A 41 -3.77 -10.35 8.71
N ARG A 42 -4.37 -11.55 8.70
CA ARG A 42 -4.27 -12.51 9.82
C ARG A 42 -2.85 -12.99 10.06
N SER A 43 -2.01 -13.07 9.04
CA SER A 43 -0.59 -13.45 9.23
C SER A 43 0.17 -12.49 10.14
N PHE A 44 -0.28 -11.22 10.27
CA PHE A 44 0.25 -10.27 11.25
C PHE A 44 -0.43 -10.43 12.62
N THR A 45 -1.76 -10.57 12.65
CA THR A 45 -2.52 -10.53 13.91
C THR A 45 -2.43 -11.83 14.70
N ASP A 46 -2.43 -12.99 14.04
CA ASP A 46 -2.44 -14.29 14.74
C ASP A 46 -1.16 -14.51 15.59
N PRO A 47 0.07 -14.21 15.11
CA PRO A 47 1.26 -14.31 15.94
C PRO A 47 1.33 -13.29 17.10
N LEU A 48 0.50 -12.23 17.05
CA LEU A 48 0.41 -11.19 18.09
C LEU A 48 -0.67 -11.47 19.13
N GLU A 49 -1.37 -12.60 19.04
CA GLU A 49 -2.39 -12.97 20.05
C GLU A 49 -1.81 -12.94 21.46
N GLY A 50 -2.53 -12.32 22.40
CA GLY A 50 -2.11 -12.15 23.80
C GLY A 50 -1.11 -11.02 24.04
N VAL A 51 -0.66 -10.31 23.02
CA VAL A 51 0.20 -9.12 23.14
C VAL A 51 -0.59 -7.88 22.75
N PRO A 52 -0.51 -6.75 23.49
CA PRO A 52 -1.10 -5.50 23.07
C PRO A 52 -0.54 -5.10 21.69
N HIS A 53 -1.41 -5.02 20.68
CA HIS A 53 -0.98 -4.72 19.32
C HIS A 53 -2.03 -3.98 18.50
N ARG A 54 -1.58 -3.37 17.41
CA ARG A 54 -2.42 -2.79 16.37
C ARG A 54 -1.76 -2.94 15.00
N VAL A 55 -2.49 -3.53 14.05
CA VAL A 55 -2.07 -3.60 12.65
C VAL A 55 -2.86 -2.55 11.87
N CYS A 56 -2.17 -1.49 11.44
CA CYS A 56 -2.72 -0.36 10.71
C CYS A 56 -2.45 -0.54 9.21
N TYR A 57 -3.46 -0.89 8.43
CA TYR A 57 -3.28 -1.05 6.99
C TYR A 57 -2.91 0.29 6.33
N ALA A 58 -1.80 0.31 5.57
CA ALA A 58 -1.36 1.51 4.85
C ALA A 58 -2.23 1.76 3.60
N VAL A 59 -3.16 2.70 3.72
CA VAL A 59 -4.20 3.00 2.72
C VAL A 59 -3.63 3.39 1.36
N LYS A 60 -2.46 4.04 1.34
CA LYS A 60 -1.71 4.41 0.13
C LYS A 60 -1.41 3.25 -0.81
N ALA A 61 -1.38 2.00 -0.32
CA ALA A 61 -1.14 0.83 -1.15
C ALA A 61 -2.35 0.49 -2.03
N ASN A 62 -3.56 0.56 -1.47
CA ASN A 62 -4.83 0.41 -2.18
C ASN A 62 -5.95 1.04 -1.33
N SER A 63 -6.61 2.05 -1.87
CA SER A 63 -7.64 2.83 -1.16
C SER A 63 -9.07 2.52 -1.61
N ASN A 64 -9.30 1.40 -2.33
CA ASN A 64 -10.64 0.99 -2.72
C ASN A 64 -11.53 0.73 -1.50
N LEU A 65 -12.77 1.26 -1.51
CA LEU A 65 -13.69 1.13 -0.37
C LEU A 65 -14.02 -0.33 -0.05
N GLY A 66 -14.11 -1.21 -1.04
CA GLY A 66 -14.34 -2.64 -0.84
C GLY A 66 -13.19 -3.30 -0.09
N VAL A 67 -11.94 -2.99 -0.48
CA VAL A 67 -10.72 -3.48 0.20
C VAL A 67 -10.64 -2.94 1.63
N LEU A 68 -10.86 -1.63 1.83
CA LEU A 68 -10.87 -1.01 3.16
C LEU A 68 -11.97 -1.60 4.04
N ASN A 69 -13.16 -1.87 3.48
CA ASN A 69 -14.27 -2.46 4.22
C ASN A 69 -13.98 -3.90 4.70
N VAL A 70 -13.31 -4.72 3.87
CA VAL A 70 -12.84 -6.06 4.29
C VAL A 70 -11.95 -5.93 5.53
N LEU A 71 -10.97 -5.05 5.50
CA LEU A 71 -10.04 -4.83 6.62
C LEU A 71 -10.71 -4.21 7.85
N ALA A 72 -11.64 -3.25 7.65
CA ALA A 72 -12.41 -2.65 8.74
C ALA A 72 -13.25 -3.70 9.48
N ARG A 73 -13.88 -4.64 8.76
CA ARG A 73 -14.64 -5.77 9.36
C ARG A 73 -13.76 -6.73 10.16
N LEU A 74 -12.47 -6.86 9.79
CA LEU A 74 -11.50 -7.63 10.57
C LEU A 74 -10.98 -6.88 11.81
N GLY A 75 -11.38 -5.61 11.98
CA GLY A 75 -10.99 -4.78 13.11
C GLY A 75 -9.65 -4.07 12.94
N ALA A 76 -9.12 -3.99 11.73
CA ALA A 76 -7.87 -3.32 11.41
C ALA A 76 -7.86 -1.85 11.84
N GLY A 77 -6.66 -1.35 12.19
CA GLY A 77 -6.32 0.05 12.14
C GLY A 77 -5.97 0.48 10.70
N PHE A 78 -5.72 1.77 10.51
CA PHE A 78 -5.36 2.30 9.19
C PHE A 78 -4.27 3.36 9.34
N ASP A 79 -3.23 3.28 8.48
CA ASP A 79 -2.25 4.34 8.27
C ASP A 79 -2.67 5.16 7.06
N ILE A 80 -2.90 6.45 7.27
CA ILE A 80 -3.33 7.40 6.25
C ILE A 80 -2.28 8.50 6.05
N VAL A 81 -2.27 9.11 4.86
CA VAL A 81 -1.36 10.21 4.53
C VAL A 81 -2.07 11.46 3.99
N SER A 82 -3.40 11.47 3.98
CA SER A 82 -4.21 12.60 3.54
C SER A 82 -5.62 12.57 4.12
N ARG A 83 -6.31 13.72 4.12
CA ARG A 83 -7.73 13.81 4.44
C ARG A 83 -8.59 12.94 3.51
N GLY A 84 -8.22 12.84 2.23
CA GLY A 84 -8.93 11.98 1.29
C GLY A 84 -8.91 10.51 1.70
N GLU A 85 -7.79 10.01 2.20
CA GLU A 85 -7.68 8.66 2.74
C GLU A 85 -8.47 8.52 4.06
N LEU A 86 -8.44 9.53 4.94
CA LEU A 86 -9.27 9.57 6.14
C LEU A 86 -10.75 9.35 5.82
N GLU A 87 -11.30 10.15 4.90
CA GLU A 87 -12.71 10.05 4.53
C GLU A 87 -13.05 8.69 3.88
N ARG A 88 -12.13 8.11 3.10
CA ARG A 88 -12.31 6.76 2.56
C ARG A 88 -12.37 5.69 3.66
N VAL A 89 -11.49 5.76 4.64
CA VAL A 89 -11.49 4.83 5.78
C VAL A 89 -12.79 4.93 6.57
N LEU A 90 -13.25 6.14 6.87
CA LEU A 90 -14.52 6.36 7.58
C LEU A 90 -15.71 5.85 6.76
N ALA A 91 -15.75 6.15 5.45
CA ALA A 91 -16.81 5.66 4.56
C ALA A 91 -16.81 4.11 4.43
N ALA A 92 -15.65 3.47 4.55
CA ALA A 92 -15.54 2.02 4.54
C ALA A 92 -15.90 1.36 5.90
N GLY A 93 -16.23 2.14 6.93
CA GLY A 93 -16.57 1.65 8.27
C GLY A 93 -15.35 1.46 9.20
N GLY A 94 -14.19 2.00 8.85
CA GLY A 94 -13.03 2.07 9.74
C GLY A 94 -13.29 3.00 10.93
N LYS A 95 -12.67 2.68 12.07
CA LYS A 95 -12.83 3.44 13.31
C LYS A 95 -11.74 4.50 13.43
N ALA A 96 -12.14 5.76 13.69
CA ALA A 96 -11.19 6.87 13.78
C ALA A 96 -10.13 6.67 14.87
N ASP A 97 -10.50 6.12 16.03
CA ASP A 97 -9.62 5.82 17.16
C ASP A 97 -8.59 4.70 16.88
N LYS A 98 -8.62 4.13 15.67
CA LYS A 98 -7.65 3.15 15.16
C LYS A 98 -6.84 3.66 13.97
N ILE A 99 -6.95 4.97 13.65
CA ILE A 99 -6.24 5.59 12.52
C ILE A 99 -4.98 6.28 13.03
N VAL A 100 -3.85 6.04 12.37
CA VAL A 100 -2.63 6.83 12.48
C VAL A 100 -2.49 7.73 11.26
N PHE A 101 -2.06 8.97 11.46
CA PHE A 101 -1.93 9.93 10.39
C PHE A 101 -0.45 10.26 10.15
N SER A 102 0.11 9.65 9.12
CA SER A 102 1.48 9.80 8.67
C SER A 102 1.61 10.83 7.53
N GLY A 103 2.84 11.01 7.00
CA GLY A 103 3.12 11.87 5.85
C GLY A 103 3.62 13.25 6.20
N VAL A 104 4.52 13.77 5.34
CA VAL A 104 5.31 14.99 5.54
C VAL A 104 4.57 16.30 5.26
N GLY A 105 3.35 16.25 4.76
CA GLY A 105 2.64 17.42 4.23
C GLY A 105 1.26 17.65 4.81
N LYS A 106 1.01 17.31 6.08
CA LYS A 106 -0.28 17.54 6.74
C LYS A 106 -0.62 19.03 6.78
N SER A 107 -1.73 19.42 6.13
CA SER A 107 -2.24 20.79 6.18
C SER A 107 -2.96 21.07 7.49
N ARG A 108 -3.21 22.36 7.79
CA ARG A 108 -4.04 22.74 8.96
C ARG A 108 -5.46 22.14 8.88
N GLU A 109 -6.02 22.05 7.68
CA GLU A 109 -7.34 21.47 7.46
C GLU A 109 -7.34 19.96 7.69
N ASP A 110 -6.30 19.26 7.23
CA ASP A 110 -6.12 17.83 7.50
C ASP A 110 -6.02 17.56 9.00
N MET A 111 -5.20 18.36 9.71
CA MET A 111 -5.03 18.25 11.16
C MET A 111 -6.36 18.49 11.90
N ARG A 112 -7.10 19.55 11.54
CA ARG A 112 -8.42 19.84 12.15
C ARG A 112 -9.39 18.69 11.94
N ARG A 113 -9.50 18.21 10.72
CA ARG A 113 -10.43 17.12 10.41
C ARG A 113 -10.09 15.83 11.16
N ALA A 114 -8.81 15.51 11.26
CA ALA A 114 -8.35 14.34 12.00
C ALA A 114 -8.60 14.47 13.52
N LEU A 115 -8.41 15.66 14.09
CA LEU A 115 -8.72 15.95 15.49
C LEU A 115 -10.23 15.91 15.75
N GLU A 116 -11.06 16.44 14.84
CA GLU A 116 -12.53 16.41 14.94
C GLU A 116 -13.07 14.98 15.05
N VAL A 117 -12.54 14.06 14.25
CA VAL A 117 -12.99 12.65 14.25
C VAL A 117 -12.31 11.81 15.33
N GLY A 118 -11.27 12.32 15.97
CA GLY A 118 -10.54 11.64 17.03
C GLY A 118 -9.67 10.49 16.53
N VAL A 119 -8.72 10.77 15.62
CA VAL A 119 -7.72 9.78 15.20
C VAL A 119 -6.85 9.34 16.38
N HIS A 120 -6.29 8.13 16.28
CA HIS A 120 -5.46 7.57 17.34
C HIS A 120 -4.24 8.41 17.64
N CYS A 121 -3.45 8.75 16.63
CA CYS A 121 -2.32 9.67 16.75
C CYS A 121 -1.88 10.23 15.39
N PHE A 122 -1.10 11.31 15.46
CA PHE A 122 -0.34 11.86 14.35
C PHE A 122 1.10 11.36 14.43
N ASN A 123 1.60 10.73 13.37
CA ASN A 123 3.02 10.45 13.19
C ASN A 123 3.68 11.73 12.66
N VAL A 124 4.26 12.53 13.56
CA VAL A 124 4.85 13.84 13.27
C VAL A 124 6.23 13.67 12.65
N GLU A 125 6.46 14.35 11.54
CA GLU A 125 7.65 14.15 10.71
C GLU A 125 8.68 15.29 10.79
N SER A 126 8.34 16.42 11.46
CA SER A 126 9.24 17.56 11.64
C SER A 126 8.86 18.45 12.81
N THR A 127 9.80 19.27 13.27
CA THR A 127 9.56 20.28 14.32
C THR A 127 8.55 21.34 13.89
N ASP A 128 8.55 21.76 12.63
CA ASP A 128 7.59 22.75 12.11
C ASP A 128 6.16 22.17 12.07
N GLU A 129 6.02 20.88 11.78
CA GLU A 129 4.74 20.17 11.87
C GLU A 129 4.26 20.09 13.32
N LEU A 130 5.16 19.77 14.27
CA LEU A 130 4.88 19.70 15.69
C LEU A 130 4.29 21.02 16.20
N GLU A 131 4.95 22.15 15.91
CA GLU A 131 4.50 23.48 16.31
C GLU A 131 3.18 23.86 15.63
N ARG A 132 2.99 23.50 14.37
CA ARG A 132 1.72 23.71 13.66
C ARG A 132 0.57 22.95 14.32
N LEU A 133 0.79 21.68 14.65
CA LEU A 133 -0.21 20.83 15.29
C LEU A 133 -0.58 21.35 16.67
N GLN A 134 0.40 21.82 17.46
CA GLN A 134 0.18 22.51 18.74
C GLN A 134 -0.77 23.71 18.57
N VAL A 135 -0.54 24.55 17.55
CA VAL A 135 -1.39 25.72 17.28
C VAL A 135 -2.81 25.30 16.91
N VAL A 136 -2.94 24.34 16.00
CA VAL A 136 -4.28 23.84 15.57
C VAL A 136 -5.04 23.21 16.73
N ALA A 137 -4.39 22.38 17.55
CA ALA A 137 -5.01 21.78 18.73
C ALA A 137 -5.43 22.81 19.75
N ALA A 138 -4.61 23.86 19.99
CA ALA A 138 -4.96 24.97 20.87
C ALA A 138 -6.17 25.77 20.37
N GLU A 139 -6.24 26.08 19.06
CA GLU A 139 -7.40 26.75 18.44
C GLU A 139 -8.70 25.94 18.60
N MET A 140 -8.59 24.61 18.63
CA MET A 140 -9.73 23.71 18.83
C MET A 140 -10.04 23.40 20.29
N GLY A 141 -9.15 23.80 21.23
CA GLY A 141 -9.31 23.51 22.65
C GLY A 141 -9.14 22.03 23.01
N VAL A 142 -8.35 21.29 22.25
CA VAL A 142 -8.10 19.85 22.44
C VAL A 142 -6.62 19.57 22.68
N ARG A 143 -6.32 18.33 23.05
CA ARG A 143 -4.95 17.79 23.02
C ARG A 143 -4.81 16.85 21.85
N ALA A 144 -3.79 17.06 21.02
CA ALA A 144 -3.48 16.19 19.88
C ALA A 144 -2.58 15.04 20.33
N PRO A 145 -3.01 13.79 20.15
CA PRO A 145 -2.16 12.62 20.40
C PRO A 145 -1.10 12.50 19.30
N ILE A 146 0.17 12.36 19.70
CA ILE A 146 1.30 12.31 18.76
C ILE A 146 2.22 11.13 19.01
N SER A 147 2.81 10.68 17.93
CA SER A 147 4.01 9.85 17.85
C SER A 147 5.03 10.60 16.99
N LEU A 148 6.31 10.61 17.34
CA LEU A 148 7.29 11.16 16.42
C LEU A 148 7.77 10.06 15.49
N ARG A 149 7.74 10.36 14.17
CA ARG A 149 8.41 9.51 13.20
C ARG A 149 9.90 9.77 13.22
N VAL A 150 10.63 8.79 13.70
CA VAL A 150 12.09 8.85 13.84
C VAL A 150 12.73 8.12 12.68
N ASN A 151 13.68 8.79 12.02
CA ASN A 151 14.54 8.15 11.03
C ASN A 151 15.71 7.49 11.76
N PRO A 152 15.77 6.15 11.83
CA PRO A 152 16.79 5.44 12.60
C PRO A 152 18.15 5.38 11.92
N ASP A 153 18.32 5.92 10.70
CA ASP A 153 19.54 5.87 9.90
C ASP A 153 19.98 4.41 9.60
N VAL A 154 19.04 3.61 9.15
CA VAL A 154 19.26 2.20 8.74
C VAL A 154 19.14 2.09 7.23
N ASP A 155 20.14 1.47 6.60
CA ASP A 155 20.09 1.17 5.16
C ASP A 155 19.23 -0.09 4.92
N ALA A 156 18.10 0.11 4.29
CA ALA A 156 17.17 -0.96 3.93
C ALA A 156 17.57 -1.72 2.65
N GLY A 157 18.58 -1.27 1.92
CA GLY A 157 19.05 -1.90 0.67
C GLY A 157 17.99 -1.98 -0.44
N THR A 158 17.03 -1.03 -0.46
CA THR A 158 15.90 -1.03 -1.40
C THR A 158 16.10 -0.01 -2.53
N HIS A 159 15.21 -0.03 -3.55
CA HIS A 159 15.26 0.93 -4.65
C HIS A 159 15.30 2.38 -4.14
N PRO A 160 16.16 3.27 -4.68
CA PRO A 160 16.36 4.64 -4.16
C PRO A 160 15.07 5.46 -3.98
N TYR A 161 14.05 5.26 -4.86
CA TYR A 161 12.79 6.01 -4.77
C TYR A 161 11.85 5.53 -3.65
N ILE A 162 12.11 4.37 -3.04
CA ILE A 162 11.27 3.79 -1.98
C ILE A 162 12.04 3.51 -0.68
N SER A 163 13.30 3.91 -0.58
CA SER A 163 14.08 3.95 0.65
C SER A 163 13.70 5.20 1.46
N THR A 164 13.40 5.05 2.75
CA THR A 164 12.96 6.14 3.63
C THR A 164 13.75 6.23 4.93
N GLY A 165 14.67 5.32 5.19
CA GLY A 165 15.43 5.19 6.44
C GLY A 165 16.79 5.91 6.47
N LEU A 166 17.22 6.60 5.39
CA LEU A 166 18.50 7.29 5.32
C LEU A 166 18.37 8.78 5.64
N LYS A 167 19.45 9.40 6.12
CA LYS A 167 19.51 10.82 6.54
C LYS A 167 19.10 11.83 5.46
N GLU A 168 19.32 11.52 4.21
CA GLU A 168 19.03 12.42 3.08
C GLU A 168 17.55 12.39 2.64
N ASN A 169 16.73 11.56 3.27
CA ASN A 169 15.32 11.45 2.94
C ASN A 169 14.50 12.56 3.62
N LYS A 170 13.43 12.99 2.94
CA LYS A 170 12.50 14.01 3.46
C LYS A 170 11.66 13.57 4.66
N PHE A 171 11.77 12.30 5.07
CA PHE A 171 10.90 11.67 6.06
C PHE A 171 11.53 11.62 7.44
N GLY A 172 10.71 11.91 8.46
CA GLY A 172 11.04 11.72 9.86
C GLY A 172 12.09 12.67 10.42
N ILE A 173 12.23 12.61 11.72
CA ILE A 173 13.22 13.34 12.52
C ILE A 173 14.43 12.44 12.70
N ALA A 174 15.64 12.95 12.50
CA ALA A 174 16.85 12.16 12.71
C ALA A 174 16.91 11.63 14.14
N ILE A 175 17.33 10.38 14.33
CA ILE A 175 17.37 9.75 15.66
C ILE A 175 18.29 10.52 16.63
N ALA A 176 19.30 11.22 16.13
CA ALA A 176 20.20 12.05 16.95
C ALA A 176 19.50 13.28 17.54
N ASP A 177 18.45 13.78 16.88
CA ASP A 177 17.72 14.99 17.28
C ASP A 177 16.40 14.62 17.99
N ALA A 178 15.99 13.37 17.93
CA ALA A 178 14.67 12.92 18.38
C ALA A 178 14.43 13.20 19.87
N GLU A 179 15.43 13.00 20.74
CA GLU A 179 15.30 13.24 22.17
C GLU A 179 14.96 14.69 22.50
N ASP A 180 15.65 15.66 21.88
CA ASP A 180 15.38 17.09 22.06
C ASP A 180 13.96 17.46 21.59
N VAL A 181 13.51 16.88 20.47
CA VAL A 181 12.17 17.11 19.95
C VAL A 181 11.10 16.52 20.86
N TYR A 182 11.33 15.35 21.48
CA TYR A 182 10.43 14.79 22.49
C TYR A 182 10.35 15.65 23.75
N ILE A 183 11.49 16.14 24.25
CA ILE A 183 11.53 17.07 25.39
C ILE A 183 10.72 18.33 25.05
N ARG A 184 10.87 18.88 23.85
CA ARG A 184 10.07 20.01 23.37
C ARG A 184 8.59 19.67 23.30
N ALA A 185 8.22 18.52 22.71
CA ALA A 185 6.85 18.07 22.57
C ALA A 185 6.14 17.93 23.93
N ALA A 186 6.83 17.38 24.93
CA ALA A 186 6.31 17.22 26.28
C ALA A 186 6.01 18.55 27.00
N GLN A 187 6.63 19.65 26.57
CA GLN A 187 6.37 21.00 27.09
C GLN A 187 5.18 21.71 26.40
N LEU A 188 4.69 21.19 25.29
CA LEU A 188 3.60 21.80 24.54
C LEU A 188 2.25 21.39 25.12
N PRO A 189 1.43 22.33 25.64
CA PRO A 189 0.27 22.01 26.47
C PRO A 189 -0.87 21.31 25.72
N ASN A 190 -0.96 21.49 24.39
CA ASN A 190 -2.01 20.90 23.58
C ASN A 190 -1.53 19.67 22.79
N LEU A 191 -0.38 19.10 23.15
CA LEU A 191 0.09 17.83 22.62
C LEU A 191 0.12 16.74 23.70
N GLU A 192 -0.02 15.49 23.28
CA GLU A 192 0.09 14.31 24.12
C GLU A 192 1.00 13.29 23.45
N VAL A 193 2.19 13.10 24.02
CA VAL A 193 3.16 12.13 23.51
C VAL A 193 2.68 10.72 23.83
N LEU A 194 2.40 9.90 22.81
CA LEU A 194 1.95 8.52 22.96
C LEU A 194 3.00 7.49 22.55
N GLY A 195 3.78 7.75 21.51
CA GLY A 195 4.62 6.70 20.95
C GLY A 195 5.79 7.19 20.12
N VAL A 196 6.47 6.23 19.51
CA VAL A 196 7.47 6.43 18.48
C VAL A 196 7.12 5.61 17.25
N ASP A 197 7.30 6.18 16.06
CA ASP A 197 7.13 5.54 14.77
C ASP A 197 8.45 5.52 13.99
N CYS A 198 8.64 4.48 13.19
CA CYS A 198 9.64 4.47 12.14
C CYS A 198 9.15 3.75 10.88
N HIS A 199 9.66 4.14 9.73
CA HIS A 199 9.46 3.44 8.48
C HIS A 199 10.72 3.53 7.64
N ILE A 200 11.43 2.40 7.46
CA ILE A 200 12.78 2.38 6.88
C ILE A 200 12.80 2.16 5.37
N GLY A 201 11.69 1.77 4.76
CA GLY A 201 11.61 1.56 3.31
C GLY A 201 10.46 0.64 2.90
N SER A 202 10.46 0.27 1.63
CA SER A 202 9.44 -0.60 1.04
C SER A 202 10.09 -1.72 0.25
N GLN A 203 9.46 -2.90 0.19
CA GLN A 203 9.97 -4.10 -0.48
C GLN A 203 11.26 -4.64 0.17
N LEU A 204 11.33 -4.65 1.49
CA LEU A 204 12.41 -5.29 2.23
C LEU A 204 12.21 -6.81 2.26
N THR A 205 13.24 -7.54 1.87
CA THR A 205 13.22 -9.01 1.75
C THR A 205 14.04 -9.71 2.82
N THR A 206 14.60 -8.97 3.79
CA THR A 206 15.40 -9.52 4.89
C THR A 206 15.00 -8.91 6.22
N LEU A 207 15.18 -9.66 7.33
CA LEU A 207 14.82 -9.21 8.69
C LEU A 207 15.82 -8.23 9.35
N PRO A 208 17.14 -8.34 9.15
CA PRO A 208 18.10 -7.56 9.94
C PRO A 208 17.84 -6.05 9.97
N PRO A 209 17.48 -5.36 8.86
CA PRO A 209 17.21 -3.92 8.91
C PRO A 209 16.04 -3.54 9.83
N PHE A 210 14.98 -4.36 9.89
CA PHE A 210 13.86 -4.12 10.79
C PHE A 210 14.28 -4.23 12.26
N LEU A 211 15.11 -5.23 12.56
CA LEU A 211 15.56 -5.48 13.93
C LEU A 211 16.58 -4.44 14.40
N ASP A 212 17.47 -3.96 13.50
CA ASP A 212 18.39 -2.85 13.79
C ASP A 212 17.61 -1.55 14.06
N ALA A 213 16.57 -1.27 13.26
CA ALA A 213 15.70 -0.13 13.51
C ALA A 213 14.99 -0.24 14.87
N LEU A 214 14.43 -1.40 15.20
CA LEU A 214 13.80 -1.65 16.48
C LEU A 214 14.77 -1.44 17.64
N ASP A 215 15.98 -2.02 17.59
CA ASP A 215 16.98 -1.90 18.65
C ASP A 215 17.36 -0.42 18.88
N ARG A 216 17.46 0.39 17.82
CA ARG A 216 17.71 1.85 17.94
C ARG A 216 16.54 2.60 18.56
N LEU A 217 15.29 2.23 18.23
CA LEU A 217 14.10 2.83 18.83
C LEU A 217 13.96 2.46 20.32
N LEU A 218 14.28 1.23 20.69
CA LEU A 218 14.27 0.80 22.09
C LEU A 218 15.31 1.59 22.90
N ALA A 219 16.51 1.76 22.37
CA ALA A 219 17.54 2.60 23.02
C ALA A 219 17.11 4.07 23.16
N LEU A 220 16.35 4.62 22.19
CA LEU A 220 15.74 5.95 22.32
C LEU A 220 14.66 5.94 23.42
N THR A 221 13.79 4.93 23.46
CA THR A 221 12.73 4.81 24.48
C THR A 221 13.30 4.78 25.89
N ASP A 222 14.42 4.09 26.11
CA ASP A 222 15.10 4.04 27.41
C ASP A 222 15.59 5.43 27.83
N ARG A 223 16.25 6.19 26.94
CA ARG A 223 16.71 7.57 27.22
C ARG A 223 15.54 8.51 27.49
N LEU A 224 14.43 8.36 26.77
CA LEU A 224 13.22 9.16 27.02
C LEU A 224 12.64 8.87 28.41
N GLY A 225 12.67 7.61 28.85
CA GLY A 225 12.29 7.21 30.21
C GLY A 225 13.14 7.89 31.29
N GLU A 226 14.45 8.06 31.06
CA GLU A 226 15.34 8.81 31.95
C GLU A 226 14.98 10.30 32.04
N CYS A 227 14.40 10.85 30.96
CA CYS A 227 13.86 12.22 30.92
C CYS A 227 12.40 12.33 31.44
N GLY A 228 11.82 11.23 31.93
CA GLY A 228 10.44 11.19 32.44
C GLY A 228 9.36 11.13 31.34
N ILE A 229 9.73 10.79 30.11
CA ILE A 229 8.82 10.62 28.97
C ILE A 229 8.61 9.14 28.73
N TYR A 230 7.40 8.63 29.03
CA TYR A 230 7.06 7.21 28.90
C TYR A 230 6.14 6.99 27.72
N LEU A 231 6.60 6.22 26.75
CA LEU A 231 5.83 5.88 25.55
C LEU A 231 4.84 4.75 25.85
N GLN A 232 3.70 4.75 25.16
CA GLN A 232 2.65 3.73 25.27
C GLN A 232 2.73 2.74 24.10
N HIS A 233 3.26 3.15 22.95
CA HIS A 233 3.42 2.28 21.79
C HIS A 233 4.73 2.52 21.04
N ILE A 234 5.13 1.49 20.32
CA ILE A 234 6.19 1.53 19.32
C ILE A 234 5.61 1.07 17.99
N ASP A 235 5.71 1.90 16.96
CA ASP A 235 5.27 1.60 15.60
C ASP A 235 6.50 1.29 14.73
N LEU A 236 6.52 0.11 14.13
CA LEU A 236 7.61 -0.37 13.28
C LEU A 236 7.33 -0.09 11.80
N GLY A 237 6.24 0.62 11.52
CA GLY A 237 5.83 0.94 10.16
C GLY A 237 5.48 -0.28 9.33
N GLY A 238 5.63 -0.13 8.04
CA GLY A 238 5.47 -1.21 7.09
C GLY A 238 6.81 -1.64 6.46
N GLY A 239 6.77 -1.98 5.18
CA GLY A 239 7.98 -2.20 4.41
C GLY A 239 8.26 -3.65 4.06
N VAL A 240 7.65 -4.63 4.73
CA VAL A 240 7.81 -6.05 4.38
C VAL A 240 7.44 -6.28 2.91
N GLY A 241 8.37 -6.88 2.18
CA GLY A 241 8.24 -7.15 0.76
C GLY A 241 7.32 -8.32 0.44
N VAL A 242 7.02 -8.46 -0.85
CA VAL A 242 6.31 -9.61 -1.41
C VAL A 242 7.14 -10.22 -2.53
N ARG A 243 6.79 -11.43 -2.92
CA ARG A 243 7.36 -12.08 -4.08
C ARG A 243 6.70 -11.54 -5.34
N TYR A 244 7.51 -10.93 -6.20
CA TYR A 244 7.11 -10.57 -7.58
C TYR A 244 7.67 -11.57 -8.58
N ARG A 245 8.91 -12.02 -8.38
CA ARG A 245 9.62 -12.97 -9.25
C ARG A 245 10.33 -14.04 -8.44
N ASP A 246 11.50 -13.72 -7.92
CA ASP A 246 12.43 -14.64 -7.26
C ASP A 246 12.73 -14.22 -5.81
N GLU A 247 12.10 -13.17 -5.33
CA GLU A 247 12.30 -12.68 -3.96
C GLU A 247 11.79 -13.70 -2.95
N GLU A 248 12.50 -13.80 -1.82
CA GLU A 248 12.12 -14.62 -0.66
C GLU A 248 11.94 -13.72 0.57
N PRO A 249 10.79 -13.02 0.66
CA PRO A 249 10.52 -12.17 1.82
C PRO A 249 10.45 -13.01 3.10
N PRO A 250 10.80 -12.41 4.26
CA PRO A 250 10.75 -13.10 5.54
C PRO A 250 9.32 -13.53 5.87
N LEU A 251 9.17 -14.66 6.52
CA LEU A 251 7.88 -15.07 7.08
C LEU A 251 7.47 -14.08 8.18
N ILE A 252 6.22 -13.61 8.13
CA ILE A 252 5.71 -12.68 9.14
C ILE A 252 5.77 -13.26 10.54
N ALA A 253 5.52 -14.56 10.69
CA ALA A 253 5.63 -15.23 11.99
C ALA A 253 7.05 -15.11 12.60
N ASP A 254 8.10 -15.24 11.78
CA ASP A 254 9.49 -15.09 12.24
C ASP A 254 9.81 -13.63 12.58
N TYR A 255 9.31 -12.69 11.78
CA TYR A 255 9.44 -11.25 12.04
C TYR A 255 8.78 -10.88 13.37
N ILE A 256 7.51 -11.23 13.54
CA ILE A 256 6.76 -10.95 14.78
C ILE A 256 7.39 -11.61 15.99
N LYS A 257 7.86 -12.86 15.85
CA LYS A 257 8.57 -13.56 16.93
C LYS A 257 9.80 -12.78 17.37
N ALA A 258 10.65 -12.37 16.43
CA ALA A 258 11.87 -11.61 16.72
C ALA A 258 11.58 -10.24 17.36
N VAL A 259 10.48 -9.57 16.97
CA VAL A 259 10.01 -8.33 17.60
C VAL A 259 9.55 -8.59 19.04
N ARG A 260 8.71 -9.62 19.26
CA ARG A 260 8.19 -9.97 20.59
C ARG A 260 9.31 -10.29 21.58
N GLU A 261 10.34 -11.05 21.15
CA GLU A 261 11.50 -11.39 21.98
C GLU A 261 12.27 -10.16 22.48
N ARG A 262 12.30 -9.07 21.67
CA ARG A 262 12.98 -7.82 22.03
C ARG A 262 12.12 -6.87 22.87
N THR A 263 10.82 -7.00 22.80
CA THR A 263 9.86 -6.09 23.46
C THR A 263 9.17 -6.73 24.67
N GLU A 264 9.50 -7.98 25.00
CA GLU A 264 8.92 -8.68 26.15
C GLU A 264 9.14 -7.92 27.45
N GLY A 265 8.06 -7.74 28.22
CA GLY A 265 8.10 -7.06 29.53
C GLY A 265 8.14 -5.54 29.49
N LEU A 266 8.21 -4.91 28.33
CA LEU A 266 8.28 -3.44 28.22
C LEU A 266 6.91 -2.76 28.39
N GLY A 267 5.80 -3.48 28.29
CA GLY A 267 4.43 -2.94 28.44
C GLY A 267 3.99 -2.06 27.28
N LEU A 268 4.72 -2.07 26.14
CA LEU A 268 4.40 -1.28 24.95
C LEU A 268 3.37 -1.99 24.07
N THR A 269 2.48 -1.22 23.48
CA THR A 269 1.64 -1.68 22.35
C THR A 269 2.49 -1.75 21.08
N LEU A 270 2.53 -2.89 20.41
CA LEU A 270 3.24 -3.06 19.15
C LEU A 270 2.34 -2.62 17.98
N MET A 271 2.84 -1.73 17.14
CA MET A 271 2.12 -1.26 15.97
C MET A 271 2.88 -1.62 14.68
N PHE A 272 2.13 -1.88 13.61
CA PHE A 272 2.66 -2.22 12.29
C PHE A 272 1.78 -1.58 11.21
N GLU A 273 2.41 -1.12 10.12
CA GLU A 273 1.73 -0.45 9.01
C GLU A 273 1.89 -1.19 7.66
N PRO A 274 1.52 -2.48 7.57
CA PRO A 274 1.65 -3.20 6.32
C PRO A 274 0.69 -2.65 5.26
N GLY A 275 1.19 -2.40 4.06
CA GLY A 275 0.40 -2.04 2.89
C GLY A 275 0.58 -3.07 1.78
N ARG A 276 1.73 -3.00 1.09
CA ARG A 276 2.09 -3.90 0.00
C ARG A 276 1.86 -5.38 0.35
N TYR A 277 2.32 -5.82 1.50
CA TYR A 277 2.25 -7.21 1.91
C TYR A 277 0.80 -7.75 1.93
N ILE A 278 -0.16 -6.92 2.32
CA ILE A 278 -1.56 -7.35 2.43
C ILE A 278 -2.23 -7.47 1.06
N VAL A 279 -1.97 -6.55 0.14
CA VAL A 279 -2.80 -6.44 -1.08
C VAL A 279 -2.07 -6.75 -2.38
N ALA A 280 -0.73 -6.74 -2.44
CA ALA A 280 -0.03 -6.86 -3.72
C ALA A 280 -0.38 -8.16 -4.46
N ASN A 281 -0.17 -9.31 -3.83
CA ASN A 281 -0.43 -10.63 -4.43
C ASN A 281 -1.90 -11.03 -4.39
N ALA A 282 -2.76 -10.23 -3.77
CA ALA A 282 -4.21 -10.44 -3.73
C ALA A 282 -4.92 -10.01 -5.01
N SER A 283 -4.19 -9.55 -6.04
CA SER A 283 -4.81 -8.97 -7.23
C SER A 283 -4.07 -9.28 -8.52
N VAL A 284 -4.87 -9.35 -9.58
CA VAL A 284 -4.40 -9.27 -10.98
C VAL A 284 -5.04 -8.07 -11.66
N LEU A 285 -4.35 -7.52 -12.69
CA LEU A 285 -4.96 -6.68 -13.71
C LEU A 285 -5.29 -7.58 -14.91
N LEU A 286 -6.58 -7.77 -15.15
CA LEU A 286 -7.11 -8.55 -16.28
C LEU A 286 -7.15 -7.66 -17.52
N THR A 287 -6.62 -8.15 -18.64
CA THR A 287 -6.51 -7.41 -19.90
C THR A 287 -6.70 -8.35 -21.09
N GLN A 288 -7.07 -7.81 -22.23
CA GLN A 288 -7.29 -8.56 -23.46
C GLN A 288 -6.25 -8.20 -24.52
N VAL A 289 -5.80 -9.19 -25.29
CA VAL A 289 -4.94 -9.00 -26.45
C VAL A 289 -5.77 -8.42 -27.59
N GLU A 290 -5.45 -7.20 -28.00
CA GLU A 290 -6.07 -6.52 -29.15
C GLU A 290 -5.42 -6.95 -30.47
N TYR A 291 -4.07 -6.93 -30.49
CA TYR A 291 -3.28 -7.27 -31.68
C TYR A 291 -1.98 -7.95 -31.32
N LEU A 292 -1.52 -8.84 -32.20
CA LEU A 292 -0.16 -9.38 -32.20
C LEU A 292 0.64 -8.74 -33.34
N LYS A 293 1.76 -8.11 -32.99
CA LYS A 293 2.66 -7.49 -33.96
C LYS A 293 4.01 -8.20 -33.96
N HIS A 294 4.31 -8.86 -35.08
CA HIS A 294 5.58 -9.54 -35.29
C HIS A 294 6.51 -8.68 -36.15
N THR A 295 7.76 -8.55 -35.71
CA THR A 295 8.80 -7.82 -36.46
C THR A 295 10.06 -8.71 -36.56
N GLU A 296 11.02 -8.30 -37.36
CA GLU A 296 12.30 -9.00 -37.51
C GLU A 296 13.11 -9.08 -36.20
N HIS A 297 12.85 -8.15 -35.26
CA HIS A 297 13.68 -7.99 -34.05
C HIS A 297 12.92 -8.34 -32.77
N LYS A 298 11.59 -8.17 -32.76
CA LYS A 298 10.80 -8.29 -31.54
C LYS A 298 9.32 -8.52 -31.84
N ASP A 299 8.68 -9.34 -31.00
CA ASP A 299 7.24 -9.55 -31.04
C ASP A 299 6.55 -8.78 -29.92
N PHE A 300 5.40 -8.19 -30.24
CA PHE A 300 4.58 -7.42 -29.30
C PHE A 300 3.18 -8.03 -29.21
N ALA A 301 2.68 -8.18 -27.98
CA ALA A 301 1.27 -8.37 -27.69
C ALA A 301 0.72 -7.01 -27.21
N ILE A 302 -0.07 -6.39 -28.06
CA ILE A 302 -0.73 -5.11 -27.77
C ILE A 302 -2.02 -5.44 -27.05
N VAL A 303 -2.16 -4.95 -25.83
CA VAL A 303 -3.31 -5.20 -24.96
C VAL A 303 -4.10 -3.92 -24.68
N ASP A 304 -5.32 -4.05 -24.17
CA ASP A 304 -6.17 -2.90 -23.83
C ASP A 304 -5.81 -2.21 -22.51
N ALA A 305 -5.08 -2.86 -21.60
CA ALA A 305 -4.45 -2.20 -20.45
C ALA A 305 -3.17 -1.46 -20.85
N ALA A 306 -2.78 -0.45 -20.09
CA ALA A 306 -1.61 0.38 -20.38
C ALA A 306 -0.92 0.91 -19.12
N MET A 307 0.16 1.69 -19.33
CA MET A 307 0.85 2.36 -18.23
C MET A 307 -0.04 3.30 -17.42
N ASN A 308 -1.13 3.83 -18.01
CA ASN A 308 -2.10 4.64 -17.28
C ASN A 308 -2.91 3.83 -16.27
N ASP A 309 -3.08 2.52 -16.50
CA ASP A 309 -3.74 1.60 -15.57
C ASP A 309 -2.76 1.07 -14.54
N LEU A 310 -1.54 0.67 -14.94
CA LEU A 310 -0.49 0.10 -14.10
C LEU A 310 0.87 0.70 -14.45
N ILE A 311 1.23 1.79 -13.75
CA ILE A 311 2.45 2.57 -14.04
C ILE A 311 3.76 1.89 -13.57
N ARG A 312 3.71 0.94 -12.67
CA ARG A 312 4.89 0.39 -11.99
C ARG A 312 5.97 -0.18 -12.92
N PRO A 313 5.66 -0.93 -14.00
CA PRO A 313 6.67 -1.37 -14.95
C PRO A 313 7.41 -0.20 -15.62
N ALA A 314 6.70 0.82 -16.05
CA ALA A 314 7.27 2.00 -16.71
C ALA A 314 8.08 2.88 -15.75
N LEU A 315 7.56 3.13 -14.53
CA LEU A 315 8.15 4.06 -13.56
C LEU A 315 9.34 3.46 -12.80
N TYR A 316 9.20 2.19 -12.36
CA TYR A 316 10.18 1.54 -11.49
C TYR A 316 10.91 0.38 -12.17
N GLN A 317 10.64 0.10 -13.45
CA GLN A 317 11.07 -1.12 -14.13
C GLN A 317 10.68 -2.39 -13.36
N ALA A 318 9.53 -2.30 -12.65
CA ALA A 318 9.06 -3.36 -11.79
C ALA A 318 8.71 -4.60 -12.62
N TRP A 319 9.19 -5.75 -12.18
CA TRP A 319 8.76 -7.01 -12.74
C TRP A 319 7.32 -7.28 -12.35
N MET A 320 6.49 -7.65 -13.35
CA MET A 320 5.15 -8.16 -13.16
C MET A 320 5.07 -9.48 -13.91
N ASP A 321 4.60 -10.52 -13.25
CA ASP A 321 4.31 -11.78 -13.92
C ASP A 321 3.05 -11.64 -14.78
N VAL A 322 3.05 -12.28 -15.96
CA VAL A 322 1.92 -12.26 -16.88
C VAL A 322 1.64 -13.67 -17.36
N THR A 323 0.41 -14.11 -17.16
CA THR A 323 -0.04 -15.43 -17.58
C THR A 323 -1.31 -15.32 -18.43
N ALA A 324 -1.50 -16.27 -19.35
CA ALA A 324 -2.76 -16.39 -20.08
C ALA A 324 -3.85 -16.90 -19.13
N VAL A 325 -5.06 -16.33 -19.19
CA VAL A 325 -6.21 -16.82 -18.42
C VAL A 325 -6.57 -18.25 -18.84
N THR A 326 -6.54 -18.52 -20.15
CA THR A 326 -6.68 -19.86 -20.69
C THR A 326 -5.44 -20.15 -21.54
N PRO A 327 -4.42 -20.86 -20.99
CA PRO A 327 -3.21 -21.19 -21.72
C PRO A 327 -3.49 -22.02 -22.98
N ARG A 328 -2.85 -21.68 -24.08
CA ARG A 328 -2.91 -22.44 -25.34
C ARG A 328 -1.79 -23.47 -25.39
N GLU A 329 -2.08 -24.60 -26.03
CA GLU A 329 -1.07 -25.55 -26.44
C GLU A 329 -0.28 -25.03 -27.65
N GLY A 330 1.01 -25.33 -27.72
CA GLY A 330 1.88 -24.98 -28.85
C GLY A 330 3.18 -24.29 -28.46
N GLU A 331 3.99 -24.02 -29.47
CA GLU A 331 5.23 -23.26 -29.27
C GLU A 331 4.89 -21.78 -29.04
N GLY A 332 5.18 -21.29 -27.82
CA GLY A 332 5.06 -19.88 -27.49
C GLY A 332 6.13 -19.03 -28.17
N ARG A 333 5.85 -17.73 -28.25
CA ARG A 333 6.83 -16.72 -28.67
C ARG A 333 7.17 -15.80 -27.52
N THR A 334 8.31 -15.11 -27.62
CA THR A 334 8.71 -14.10 -26.63
C THR A 334 8.10 -12.76 -27.01
N TYR A 335 7.18 -12.28 -26.16
CA TYR A 335 6.47 -11.01 -26.37
C TYR A 335 6.90 -9.93 -25.34
N ASP A 336 6.95 -8.68 -25.80
CA ASP A 336 6.70 -7.55 -24.92
C ASP A 336 5.18 -7.30 -24.86
N ILE A 337 4.63 -7.23 -23.65
CA ILE A 337 3.24 -6.91 -23.42
C ILE A 337 3.13 -5.39 -23.28
N VAL A 338 2.50 -4.74 -24.23
CA VAL A 338 2.46 -3.29 -24.39
C VAL A 338 1.03 -2.77 -24.51
N GLY A 339 0.79 -1.56 -24.02
CA GLY A 339 -0.51 -0.92 -24.13
C GLY A 339 -0.64 0.01 -25.35
N PRO A 340 -1.78 0.71 -25.48
CA PRO A 340 -2.07 1.64 -26.56
C PRO A 340 -1.63 3.08 -26.32
N ILE A 341 -0.94 3.39 -25.21
CA ILE A 341 -0.46 4.74 -24.92
C ILE A 341 0.63 5.14 -25.92
N CYS A 342 0.59 6.41 -26.36
CA CYS A 342 1.49 6.92 -27.38
C CYS A 342 2.89 7.25 -26.84
N GLU A 343 3.49 6.31 -26.11
CA GLU A 343 4.85 6.37 -25.55
C GLU A 343 5.58 5.03 -25.67
N THR A 344 6.88 5.07 -25.98
CA THR A 344 7.73 3.88 -25.98
C THR A 344 7.84 3.23 -24.59
N GLY A 345 7.61 4.01 -23.54
CA GLY A 345 7.58 3.56 -22.14
C GLY A 345 6.33 2.77 -21.74
N ASP A 346 5.33 2.66 -22.63
CA ASP A 346 4.09 1.94 -22.34
C ASP A 346 4.27 0.43 -22.50
N PHE A 347 4.76 -0.20 -21.45
CA PHE A 347 4.85 -1.65 -21.35
C PHE A 347 4.38 -2.11 -19.97
N LEU A 348 3.72 -3.27 -19.93
CA LEU A 348 3.32 -3.95 -18.70
C LEU A 348 4.32 -5.05 -18.33
N ALA A 349 4.92 -5.70 -19.34
CA ALA A 349 5.97 -6.70 -19.15
C ALA A 349 6.84 -6.81 -20.40
N LYS A 350 8.08 -7.28 -20.25
CA LYS A 350 9.02 -7.54 -21.35
C LYS A 350 9.49 -8.98 -21.32
N ASP A 351 9.72 -9.54 -22.51
CA ASP A 351 10.29 -10.87 -22.68
C ASP A 351 9.49 -11.99 -22.00
N ARG A 352 8.17 -12.04 -22.29
CA ARG A 352 7.27 -13.11 -21.80
C ARG A 352 7.09 -14.19 -22.85
N GLN A 353 7.36 -15.44 -22.45
CA GLN A 353 7.17 -16.61 -23.32
C GLN A 353 5.72 -17.07 -23.22
N LEU A 354 4.90 -16.80 -24.26
CA LEU A 354 3.47 -17.07 -24.28
C LEU A 354 3.04 -17.59 -25.66
N ALA A 355 2.04 -18.47 -25.67
CA ALA A 355 1.31 -18.84 -26.90
C ALA A 355 0.02 -18.03 -26.90
N LEU A 356 -0.11 -17.06 -27.82
CA LEU A 356 -1.20 -16.08 -27.85
C LEU A 356 -1.85 -16.00 -29.23
N GLU A 357 -3.14 -15.67 -29.19
CA GLU A 357 -3.94 -15.18 -30.32
C GLU A 357 -4.64 -13.88 -29.95
N GLU A 358 -5.11 -13.15 -30.95
CA GLU A 358 -5.96 -11.97 -30.79
C GLU A 358 -7.25 -12.35 -30.03
N GLY A 359 -7.65 -11.56 -29.05
CA GLY A 359 -8.78 -11.84 -28.17
C GLY A 359 -8.45 -12.61 -26.90
N ASP A 360 -7.24 -13.16 -26.75
CA ASP A 360 -6.84 -13.87 -25.54
C ASP A 360 -6.82 -12.94 -24.32
N LEU A 361 -7.23 -13.48 -23.16
CA LEU A 361 -7.18 -12.80 -21.88
C LEU A 361 -5.86 -13.07 -21.16
N LEU A 362 -5.25 -12.02 -20.65
CA LEU A 362 -4.03 -12.07 -19.83
C LEU A 362 -4.31 -11.55 -18.42
N ALA A 363 -3.65 -12.14 -17.44
CA ALA A 363 -3.61 -11.69 -16.06
C ALA A 363 -2.21 -11.16 -15.74
N VAL A 364 -2.10 -9.87 -15.42
CA VAL A 364 -0.88 -9.25 -14.87
C VAL A 364 -0.95 -9.38 -13.36
N HIS A 365 -0.10 -10.23 -12.78
CA HIS A 365 -0.13 -10.59 -11.36
C HIS A 365 0.46 -9.52 -10.45
N SER A 366 0.18 -9.64 -9.13
CA SER A 366 0.71 -8.77 -8.08
C SER A 366 0.38 -7.29 -8.28
N ALA A 367 -0.79 -7.00 -8.88
CA ALA A 367 -1.22 -5.65 -9.23
C ALA A 367 -1.95 -4.90 -8.10
N GLY A 368 -2.15 -5.53 -6.92
CA GLY A 368 -3.02 -5.00 -5.86
C GLY A 368 -2.46 -3.82 -5.09
N ALA A 369 -1.13 -3.67 -5.01
CA ALA A 369 -0.48 -2.56 -4.31
C ALA A 369 0.14 -1.58 -5.31
N TYR A 370 -0.16 -0.28 -5.13
CA TYR A 370 0.38 0.78 -5.99
C TYR A 370 0.09 0.56 -7.48
N GLY A 371 -1.01 -0.14 -7.78
CA GLY A 371 -1.59 -0.30 -9.11
C GLY A 371 -2.64 0.78 -9.33
N PHE A 372 -3.92 0.46 -9.07
CA PHE A 372 -5.04 1.38 -9.29
C PHE A 372 -4.85 2.77 -8.66
N VAL A 373 -4.31 2.86 -7.44
CA VAL A 373 -4.09 4.15 -6.74
C VAL A 373 -3.11 5.08 -7.44
N MET A 374 -2.25 4.57 -8.32
CA MET A 374 -1.32 5.34 -9.15
C MET A 374 -1.80 5.47 -10.61
N SER A 375 -3.00 4.99 -10.94
CA SER A 375 -3.56 5.11 -12.27
C SER A 375 -3.89 6.57 -12.63
N SER A 376 -3.96 6.85 -13.92
CA SER A 376 -4.24 8.17 -14.45
C SER A 376 -5.20 8.11 -15.64
N ASN A 377 -5.61 9.29 -16.12
CA ASN A 377 -6.40 9.43 -17.34
C ASN A 377 -5.53 9.83 -18.54
N TYR A 378 -4.26 9.43 -18.55
CA TYR A 378 -3.37 9.75 -19.66
C TYR A 378 -3.94 9.26 -21.00
N ASN A 379 -3.76 10.02 -22.05
CA ASN A 379 -4.44 9.88 -23.36
C ASN A 379 -5.98 9.89 -23.28
N THR A 380 -6.56 10.53 -22.24
CA THR A 380 -8.01 10.60 -21.99
C THR A 380 -8.66 9.23 -21.91
N ARG A 381 -7.95 8.26 -21.31
CA ARG A 381 -8.47 6.92 -21.02
C ARG A 381 -9.13 6.89 -19.65
N GLY A 382 -10.30 6.26 -19.55
CA GLY A 382 -10.98 6.04 -18.28
C GLY A 382 -10.23 5.04 -17.42
N ARG A 383 -10.23 5.22 -16.09
CA ARG A 383 -9.71 4.22 -15.17
C ARG A 383 -10.51 2.93 -15.23
N ALA A 384 -9.81 1.81 -15.06
CA ALA A 384 -10.36 0.46 -15.08
C ALA A 384 -11.45 0.24 -14.01
N ALA A 385 -12.29 -0.75 -14.21
CA ALA A 385 -13.16 -1.27 -13.15
C ALA A 385 -12.33 -1.99 -12.08
N GLU A 386 -12.87 -2.06 -10.86
CA GLU A 386 -12.31 -2.86 -9.77
C GLU A 386 -13.37 -3.85 -9.27
N VAL A 387 -13.01 -5.12 -9.22
CA VAL A 387 -13.88 -6.24 -8.82
C VAL A 387 -13.28 -6.96 -7.63
N LEU A 388 -14.05 -7.20 -6.60
CA LEU A 388 -13.68 -8.00 -5.43
C LEU A 388 -14.40 -9.35 -5.50
N VAL A 389 -13.64 -10.44 -5.45
CA VAL A 389 -14.15 -11.80 -5.39
C VAL A 389 -14.24 -12.26 -3.94
N ASP A 390 -15.36 -12.84 -3.56
CA ASP A 390 -15.66 -13.43 -2.25
C ASP A 390 -16.26 -14.81 -2.48
N GLY A 391 -15.46 -15.85 -2.33
CA GLY A 391 -15.85 -17.23 -2.60
C GLY A 391 -16.21 -17.44 -4.08
N ASP A 392 -17.47 -17.66 -4.35
CA ASP A 392 -18.02 -17.91 -5.71
C ASP A 392 -18.73 -16.70 -6.33
N GLN A 393 -18.60 -15.52 -5.72
CA GLN A 393 -19.27 -14.29 -6.15
C GLN A 393 -18.24 -13.20 -6.48
N ALA A 394 -18.52 -12.44 -7.53
CA ALA A 394 -17.76 -11.27 -7.95
C ALA A 394 -18.59 -9.99 -7.78
N PHE A 395 -18.03 -9.00 -7.11
CA PHE A 395 -18.67 -7.73 -6.81
C PHE A 395 -17.91 -6.57 -7.46
N GLU A 396 -18.60 -5.76 -8.26
CA GLU A 396 -18.03 -4.50 -8.74
C GLU A 396 -17.91 -3.52 -7.56
N VAL A 397 -16.69 -3.29 -7.10
CA VAL A 397 -16.39 -2.35 -5.99
C VAL A 397 -15.97 -0.98 -6.50
N ARG A 398 -15.78 -0.85 -7.80
CA ARG A 398 -15.65 0.41 -8.52
C ARG A 398 -15.98 0.19 -9.98
N ARG A 399 -16.93 0.98 -10.50
CA ARG A 399 -17.26 0.95 -11.93
C ARG A 399 -16.15 1.61 -12.78
N ARG A 400 -16.05 1.22 -14.03
CA ARG A 400 -15.20 1.85 -15.03
C ARG A 400 -15.62 3.31 -15.24
N GLU A 401 -14.65 4.21 -15.39
CA GLU A 401 -14.92 5.60 -15.75
C GLU A 401 -15.40 5.71 -17.20
N THR A 402 -16.42 6.53 -17.43
CA THR A 402 -16.89 6.88 -18.79
C THR A 402 -16.13 8.08 -19.32
N VAL A 403 -15.98 8.17 -20.64
CA VAL A 403 -15.29 9.31 -21.27
C VAL A 403 -15.93 10.65 -20.90
N ALA A 404 -17.26 10.72 -20.78
CA ALA A 404 -17.97 11.95 -20.40
C ALA A 404 -17.61 12.44 -18.99
N GLU A 405 -17.29 11.55 -18.06
CA GLU A 405 -16.87 11.92 -16.70
C GLU A 405 -15.49 12.56 -16.66
N LEU A 406 -14.61 12.24 -17.62
CA LEU A 406 -13.23 12.73 -17.64
C LEU A 406 -13.16 14.25 -17.82
N PHE A 407 -14.12 14.84 -18.53
CA PHE A 407 -14.19 16.29 -18.77
C PHE A 407 -15.43 16.98 -18.17
N ALA A 408 -16.17 16.29 -17.29
CA ALA A 408 -17.37 16.84 -16.66
C ALA A 408 -17.12 18.12 -15.82
N GLY A 409 -15.86 18.33 -15.38
CA GLY A 409 -15.44 19.52 -14.62
C GLY A 409 -14.89 20.65 -15.49
N GLU A 410 -14.83 20.48 -16.82
CA GLU A 410 -14.26 21.46 -17.74
C GLU A 410 -15.33 22.41 -18.29
N SER A 411 -14.93 23.64 -18.68
CA SER A 411 -15.79 24.65 -19.26
C SER A 411 -15.16 25.24 -20.49
N LEU A 412 -16.00 25.63 -21.48
CA LEU A 412 -15.57 26.41 -22.64
C LEU A 412 -15.32 27.86 -22.23
N LEU A 413 -14.48 28.55 -22.99
CA LEU A 413 -14.32 29.99 -22.86
C LEU A 413 -15.64 30.69 -23.22
N PRO A 414 -16.03 31.76 -22.50
CA PRO A 414 -17.16 32.59 -22.92
C PRO A 414 -16.89 33.22 -24.30
N GLU A 415 -17.95 33.35 -25.14
CA GLU A 415 -17.90 34.01 -26.44
C GLU A 415 -17.63 35.52 -26.31
#